data_f6ada85412202320c60ea404aa0b2566
#
_entry.id   f6ada85412202320c60ea404aa0b2566
#
_cell.length_a   1.000
_cell.length_b   1.000
_cell.length_c   1.000
_cell.angle_alpha   90.00
_cell.angle_beta   90.00
_cell.angle_gamma   90.00
#
_symmetry.space_group_name_H-M   'P 1'
#
loop_
_entity.id
_entity.type
_entity.pdbx_description
1 polymer ?
#
loop_
_entity_poly.entity_id
_entity_poly.type
_entity_poly.pdbx_seq_one_letter_code
_entity_poly.pdbx_strand_id
1 'polypeptide(L)'
;MRVAKVTKEGVIAYKSNNPHLSSRKIGKALGCSKSYVNTVWNEHLDSGDLTSPVPIVVKEAPRITAKEVISIVTTTKAKVGGTHLMIPDTQVKPNIDMTYLAVLGQYIVDKQPDTIIHIGDHADFPSLSVYDKGKRTAEGKRVKADIEASIEGMNILLKPLYDLQQSQLAEFGEVQYKPKMVITLGNHEQRLMRHVDANPELHGFLSYDDLKYKESGWEVYDFLVPAVINGVAYVHYMANPMTGKPYGGTALNVLKNVGESFCMGHKQCLDVATRFLPASGKQQWAIIAGAYYAHDEAYKGPQGNHHWRGVVVQHRVKEGSFEPMFVSMEYLLERYA
;
A
#
# COMPACT_ATOMS: atom_id res chain seq x y z
N MET A 1 27.48 27.37 14.39
CA MET A 1 26.65 26.33 14.98
C MET A 1 27.50 25.48 15.91
N ARG A 2 27.15 25.43 17.23
CA ARG A 2 27.86 24.56 18.18
C ARG A 2 27.39 23.13 17.94
N VAL A 3 28.30 22.25 17.52
CA VAL A 3 28.06 20.79 17.43
C VAL A 3 27.78 20.32 18.87
N ALA A 4 26.63 19.72 19.11
CA ALA A 4 26.30 19.15 20.41
C ALA A 4 27.34 18.08 20.77
N LYS A 5 27.97 18.20 21.96
CA LYS A 5 28.93 17.19 22.44
C LYS A 5 28.20 15.87 22.62
N VAL A 6 28.71 14.81 21.99
CA VAL A 6 28.22 13.43 22.20
C VAL A 6 28.46 13.02 23.65
N THR A 7 27.41 12.59 24.34
CA THR A 7 27.48 12.15 25.76
C THR A 7 27.84 10.67 25.84
N LYS A 8 28.34 10.22 27.03
CA LYS A 8 28.63 8.80 27.28
C LYS A 8 27.37 7.95 27.14
N GLU A 9 26.26 8.41 27.71
CA GLU A 9 24.94 7.76 27.65
C GLU A 9 24.45 7.59 26.21
N GLY A 10 24.69 8.59 25.38
CA GLY A 10 24.36 8.54 23.94
C GLY A 10 25.15 7.47 23.19
N VAL A 11 26.41 7.27 23.52
CA VAL A 11 27.25 6.21 22.92
C VAL A 11 26.81 4.82 23.38
N ILE A 12 26.51 4.65 24.68
CA ILE A 12 26.05 3.40 25.26
C ILE A 12 24.72 3.00 24.65
N ALA A 13 23.73 3.89 24.64
CA ALA A 13 22.40 3.65 24.06
C ALA A 13 22.48 3.29 22.56
N TYR A 14 23.30 4.01 21.79
CA TYR A 14 23.43 3.74 20.35
C TYR A 14 24.09 2.39 20.09
N LYS A 15 25.11 2.02 20.85
CA LYS A 15 25.81 0.74 20.69
C LYS A 15 24.98 -0.44 21.19
N SER A 16 24.22 -0.30 22.26
CA SER A 16 23.28 -1.31 22.76
C SER A 16 22.17 -1.61 21.74
N ASN A 17 21.66 -0.58 21.07
CA ASN A 17 20.64 -0.75 20.02
C ASN A 17 21.20 -1.22 18.66
N ASN A 18 22.53 -1.17 18.47
CA ASN A 18 23.19 -1.57 17.23
C ASN A 18 24.42 -2.45 17.52
N PRO A 19 24.26 -3.62 18.17
CA PRO A 19 25.38 -4.46 18.66
C PRO A 19 26.25 -5.00 17.52
N HIS A 20 25.71 -5.10 16.31
CA HIS A 20 26.38 -5.58 15.10
C HIS A 20 27.29 -4.52 14.44
N LEU A 21 27.14 -3.23 14.80
CA LEU A 21 27.96 -2.18 14.20
C LEU A 21 29.32 -2.08 14.86
N SER A 22 30.36 -1.90 14.03
CA SER A 22 31.72 -1.64 14.53
C SER A 22 31.79 -0.26 15.19
N SER A 23 32.68 -0.11 16.19
CA SER A 23 32.88 1.17 16.89
C SER A 23 33.31 2.32 15.95
N ARG A 24 33.89 2.00 14.77
CA ARG A 24 34.17 2.98 13.72
C ARG A 24 32.92 3.52 13.04
N LYS A 25 31.94 2.63 12.75
CA LYS A 25 30.66 3.03 12.16
C LYS A 25 29.83 3.82 13.18
N ILE A 26 29.82 3.40 14.44
CA ILE A 26 29.16 4.12 15.54
C ILE A 26 29.77 5.50 15.75
N GLY A 27 31.10 5.61 15.78
CA GLY A 27 31.78 6.90 15.92
C GLY A 27 31.48 7.85 14.78
N LYS A 28 31.38 7.35 13.53
CA LYS A 28 30.99 8.15 12.36
C LYS A 28 29.54 8.63 12.47
N ALA A 29 28.63 7.76 12.91
CA ALA A 29 27.21 8.09 13.08
C ALA A 29 26.96 9.13 14.17
N LEU A 30 27.75 9.08 15.27
CA LEU A 30 27.58 9.98 16.40
C LEU A 30 28.52 11.22 16.33
N GLY A 31 29.36 11.35 15.32
CA GLY A 31 30.31 12.44 15.19
C GLY A 31 31.45 12.40 16.22
N CYS A 32 31.87 11.20 16.69
CA CYS A 32 32.95 11.03 17.64
C CYS A 32 33.98 10.00 17.16
N SER A 33 35.15 9.92 17.85
CA SER A 33 36.21 9.00 17.47
C SER A 33 35.90 7.54 17.82
N LYS A 34 36.43 6.58 17.04
CA LYS A 34 36.41 5.14 17.36
C LYS A 34 36.95 4.88 18.77
N SER A 35 38.02 5.58 19.16
CA SER A 35 38.66 5.42 20.46
C SER A 35 37.69 5.79 21.58
N TYR A 36 37.00 6.92 21.44
CA TYR A 36 35.99 7.38 22.41
C TYR A 36 34.84 6.35 22.58
N VAL A 37 34.34 5.80 21.48
CA VAL A 37 33.31 4.75 21.52
C VAL A 37 33.80 3.52 22.29
N ASN A 38 35.05 3.08 22.04
CA ASN A 38 35.60 1.92 22.73
C ASN A 38 35.83 2.18 24.24
N THR A 39 36.34 3.34 24.60
CA THR A 39 36.56 3.72 26.00
C THR A 39 35.25 3.72 26.76
N VAL A 40 34.23 4.41 26.23
CA VAL A 40 32.91 4.50 26.88
C VAL A 40 32.25 3.13 26.99
N TRP A 41 32.40 2.27 25.98
CA TRP A 41 31.76 0.93 25.98
C TRP A 41 32.45 0.00 26.97
N ASN A 42 33.79 0.03 27.05
CA ASN A 42 34.54 -0.77 28.01
C ASN A 42 34.25 -0.33 29.45
N GLU A 43 34.22 0.98 29.72
CA GLU A 43 33.82 1.51 31.03
C GLU A 43 32.43 1.06 31.43
N HIS A 44 31.49 0.99 30.48
CA HIS A 44 30.13 0.48 30.75
C HIS A 44 30.11 -1.02 31.07
N LEU A 45 30.89 -1.83 30.35
CA LEU A 45 31.01 -3.26 30.63
C LEU A 45 31.68 -3.53 31.97
N ASP A 46 32.71 -2.76 32.35
CA ASP A 46 33.46 -2.89 33.59
C ASP A 46 32.65 -2.43 34.81
N SER A 47 31.68 -1.54 34.63
CA SER A 47 30.80 -1.06 35.73
C SER A 47 29.81 -2.08 36.23
N GLY A 48 29.63 -3.21 35.56
CA GLY A 48 28.73 -4.30 35.96
C GLY A 48 27.23 -3.93 35.96
N ASP A 49 26.86 -2.75 35.48
CA ASP A 49 25.49 -2.23 35.50
C ASP A 49 24.68 -2.76 34.31
N LEU A 50 24.57 -4.10 34.23
CA LEU A 50 23.74 -4.81 33.24
C LEU A 50 22.27 -4.89 33.65
N THR A 51 21.88 -4.31 34.79
CA THR A 51 20.57 -4.53 35.39
C THR A 51 19.59 -3.36 35.27
N SER A 52 20.02 -2.22 34.79
CA SER A 52 19.06 -1.16 34.45
C SER A 52 18.57 -1.33 33.02
N PRO A 53 17.26 -1.57 32.78
CA PRO A 53 16.72 -1.41 31.45
C PRO A 53 16.94 0.06 31.07
N VAL A 54 17.92 0.31 30.20
CA VAL A 54 18.03 1.62 29.55
C VAL A 54 16.65 1.87 28.95
N PRO A 55 15.94 2.94 29.35
CA PRO A 55 14.66 3.22 28.75
C PRO A 55 14.92 3.26 27.25
N ILE A 56 14.27 2.36 26.52
CA ILE A 56 14.26 2.39 25.06
C ILE A 56 13.62 3.73 24.73
N VAL A 57 14.43 4.76 24.59
CA VAL A 57 14.01 5.96 23.87
C VAL A 57 13.91 5.47 22.44
N VAL A 58 12.77 4.86 22.14
CA VAL A 58 12.30 4.78 20.79
C VAL A 58 12.18 6.25 20.38
N LYS A 59 13.27 6.82 19.83
CA LYS A 59 13.09 7.95 18.95
C LYS A 59 12.13 7.40 17.91
N GLU A 60 10.86 7.80 18.02
CA GLU A 60 9.93 7.62 16.93
C GLU A 60 10.71 7.95 15.67
N ALA A 61 10.79 6.99 14.74
CA ALA A 61 11.33 7.26 13.41
C ALA A 61 10.71 8.59 12.99
N PRO A 62 11.48 9.56 12.47
CA PRO A 62 10.91 10.85 12.14
C PRO A 62 9.66 10.56 11.32
N ARG A 63 8.50 10.82 11.92
CA ARG A 63 7.24 10.74 11.21
C ARG A 63 7.38 11.75 10.10
N ILE A 64 7.59 11.26 8.88
CA ILE A 64 7.48 12.12 7.72
C ILE A 64 6.06 12.66 7.81
N THR A 65 5.91 13.93 8.11
CA THR A 65 4.60 14.53 8.27
C THR A 65 3.86 14.44 6.95
N ALA A 66 2.53 14.32 6.98
CA ALA A 66 1.71 14.27 5.77
C ALA A 66 2.05 15.43 4.79
N LYS A 67 2.49 16.58 5.29
CA LYS A 67 2.99 17.69 4.48
C LYS A 67 4.28 17.38 3.72
N GLU A 68 5.22 16.67 4.33
CA GLU A 68 6.48 16.26 3.68
C GLU A 68 6.23 15.17 2.64
N VAL A 69 5.35 14.20 2.94
CA VAL A 69 4.90 13.19 1.98
C VAL A 69 4.13 13.83 0.82
N ILE A 70 3.21 14.76 1.08
CA ILE A 70 2.46 15.48 0.03
C ILE A 70 3.40 16.33 -0.83
N SER A 71 4.39 17.02 -0.26
CA SER A 71 5.37 17.79 -1.04
C SER A 71 6.26 16.88 -1.91
N ILE A 72 6.56 15.67 -1.47
CA ILE A 72 7.32 14.67 -2.21
C ILE A 72 6.49 14.10 -3.36
N VAL A 73 5.22 13.79 -3.12
CA VAL A 73 4.28 13.24 -4.13
C VAL A 73 3.96 14.26 -5.22
N THR A 74 3.82 15.55 -4.89
CA THR A 74 3.50 16.60 -5.88
C THR A 74 4.66 16.98 -6.80
N THR A 75 5.90 16.62 -6.46
CA THR A 75 7.09 16.95 -7.29
C THR A 75 7.51 15.87 -8.26
N THR A 76 7.08 14.61 -8.08
CA THR A 76 7.38 13.54 -9.03
C THR A 76 6.35 13.53 -10.17
N LYS A 77 6.59 14.28 -11.25
CA LYS A 77 5.86 14.04 -12.50
C LYS A 77 6.14 12.61 -12.93
N ALA A 78 5.12 11.75 -12.99
CA ALA A 78 5.27 10.42 -13.56
C ALA A 78 5.91 10.58 -14.96
N LYS A 79 6.97 9.84 -15.24
CA LYS A 79 7.63 9.86 -16.55
C LYS A 79 6.61 9.45 -17.60
N VAL A 80 6.50 10.24 -18.68
CA VAL A 80 5.65 9.87 -19.81
C VAL A 80 6.15 8.54 -20.37
N GLY A 81 5.31 7.49 -20.34
CA GLY A 81 5.69 6.14 -20.73
C GLY A 81 6.30 5.30 -19.58
N GLY A 82 6.01 5.62 -18.34
CA GLY A 82 6.47 4.87 -17.16
C GLY A 82 5.84 3.50 -16.97
N THR A 83 6.31 2.80 -15.93
CA THR A 83 5.76 1.51 -15.49
C THR A 83 4.76 1.71 -14.36
N HIS A 84 3.54 1.19 -14.52
CA HIS A 84 2.53 1.17 -13.48
C HIS A 84 2.38 -0.23 -12.90
N LEU A 85 2.28 -0.33 -11.59
CA LEU A 85 1.87 -1.56 -10.90
C LEU A 85 0.44 -1.35 -10.38
N MET A 86 -0.49 -2.16 -10.86
CA MET A 86 -1.88 -2.15 -10.40
C MET A 86 -2.12 -3.29 -9.43
N ILE A 87 -2.59 -2.95 -8.23
CA ILE A 87 -2.96 -3.86 -7.15
C ILE A 87 -4.49 -3.92 -7.09
N PRO A 88 -5.09 -5.09 -7.36
CA PRO A 88 -6.54 -5.26 -7.22
C PRO A 88 -6.95 -5.48 -5.76
N ASP A 89 -8.22 -5.82 -5.55
CA ASP A 89 -8.87 -6.09 -4.26
C ASP A 89 -7.99 -6.96 -3.35
N THR A 90 -7.52 -6.41 -2.24
CA THR A 90 -6.70 -7.12 -1.24
C THR A 90 -7.50 -7.64 -0.05
N GLN A 91 -8.70 -7.14 0.14
CA GLN A 91 -9.73 -7.57 1.11
C GLN A 91 -9.21 -7.94 2.49
N VAL A 92 -8.44 -7.03 3.07
CA VAL A 92 -7.87 -7.18 4.40
C VAL A 92 -8.97 -7.15 5.46
N LYS A 93 -8.91 -8.11 6.38
CA LYS A 93 -9.83 -8.24 7.52
C LYS A 93 -9.13 -8.85 8.73
N PRO A 94 -9.70 -8.76 9.93
CA PRO A 94 -9.11 -9.35 11.13
C PRO A 94 -8.90 -10.87 11.01
N ASN A 95 -7.83 -11.36 11.65
CA ASN A 95 -7.53 -12.79 11.81
C ASN A 95 -7.25 -13.55 10.49
N ILE A 96 -6.72 -12.90 9.48
CA ILE A 96 -6.19 -13.55 8.28
C ILE A 96 -4.67 -13.47 8.25
N ASP A 97 -4.04 -14.40 7.54
CA ASP A 97 -2.63 -14.29 7.19
C ASP A 97 -2.43 -13.20 6.13
N MET A 98 -1.60 -12.22 6.42
CA MET A 98 -1.28 -11.08 5.56
C MET A 98 0.10 -11.19 4.89
N THR A 99 0.77 -12.33 4.97
CA THR A 99 2.12 -12.55 4.40
C THR A 99 2.17 -12.19 2.91
N TYR A 100 1.07 -12.42 2.17
CA TYR A 100 0.97 -12.06 0.75
C TYR A 100 1.19 -10.56 0.49
N LEU A 101 0.87 -9.68 1.44
CA LEU A 101 1.10 -8.23 1.32
C LEU A 101 2.58 -7.89 1.48
N ALA A 102 3.30 -8.55 2.41
CA ALA A 102 4.74 -8.38 2.56
C ALA A 102 5.49 -8.81 1.29
N VAL A 103 5.08 -9.94 0.71
CA VAL A 103 5.59 -10.47 -0.56
C VAL A 103 5.39 -9.46 -1.70
N LEU A 104 4.22 -8.86 -1.79
CA LEU A 104 3.96 -7.80 -2.78
C LEU A 104 4.82 -6.56 -2.53
N GLY A 105 4.99 -6.16 -1.27
CA GLY A 105 5.87 -5.05 -0.89
C GLY A 105 7.32 -5.29 -1.33
N GLN A 106 7.82 -6.53 -1.18
CA GLN A 106 9.15 -6.91 -1.66
C GLN A 106 9.25 -6.88 -3.19
N TYR A 107 8.19 -7.31 -3.89
CA TYR A 107 8.12 -7.20 -5.35
C TYR A 107 8.15 -5.74 -5.83
N ILE A 108 7.46 -4.83 -5.13
CA ILE A 108 7.50 -3.38 -5.42
C ILE A 108 8.94 -2.86 -5.33
N VAL A 109 9.66 -3.23 -4.28
CA VAL A 109 11.07 -2.81 -4.08
C VAL A 109 11.99 -3.38 -5.15
N ASP A 110 11.78 -4.63 -5.58
CA ASP A 110 12.58 -5.28 -6.63
C ASP A 110 12.33 -4.66 -8.01
N LYS A 111 11.07 -4.36 -8.34
CA LYS A 111 10.67 -3.89 -9.69
C LYS A 111 10.64 -2.37 -9.84
N GLN A 112 10.53 -1.64 -8.74
CA GLN A 112 10.54 -0.18 -8.70
C GLN A 112 9.63 0.47 -9.75
N PRO A 113 8.29 0.16 -9.79
CA PRO A 113 7.38 0.82 -10.72
C PRO A 113 7.33 2.33 -10.49
N ASP A 114 7.18 3.12 -11.54
CA ASP A 114 7.07 4.59 -11.44
C ASP A 114 5.78 5.01 -10.70
N THR A 115 4.71 4.23 -10.87
CA THR A 115 3.41 4.47 -10.24
C THR A 115 2.84 3.17 -9.67
N ILE A 116 2.36 3.22 -8.43
CA ILE A 116 1.64 2.13 -7.77
C ILE A 116 0.18 2.56 -7.65
N ILE A 117 -0.73 1.75 -8.17
CA ILE A 117 -2.17 2.03 -8.13
C ILE A 117 -2.89 0.90 -7.39
N HIS A 118 -3.53 1.19 -6.28
CA HIS A 118 -4.47 0.29 -5.62
C HIS A 118 -5.89 0.65 -6.04
N ILE A 119 -6.62 -0.29 -6.64
CA ILE A 119 -7.94 -0.02 -7.22
C ILE A 119 -9.12 -0.26 -6.26
N GLY A 120 -8.87 -0.14 -4.95
CA GLY A 120 -9.88 -0.22 -3.90
C GLY A 120 -10.12 -1.62 -3.34
N ASP A 121 -11.07 -1.70 -2.42
CA ASP A 121 -11.35 -2.90 -1.63
C ASP A 121 -10.08 -3.45 -0.94
N HIS A 122 -9.27 -2.52 -0.40
CA HIS A 122 -8.17 -2.91 0.50
C HIS A 122 -8.75 -3.42 1.81
N ALA A 123 -9.63 -2.66 2.46
CA ALA A 123 -10.36 -3.07 3.66
C ALA A 123 -11.63 -3.84 3.28
N ASP A 124 -11.82 -5.05 3.83
CA ASP A 124 -13.03 -5.85 3.57
C ASP A 124 -14.26 -5.34 4.33
N PHE A 125 -14.10 -4.81 5.56
CA PHE A 125 -15.19 -4.39 6.44
C PHE A 125 -16.28 -5.46 6.64
N PRO A 126 -15.95 -6.67 7.08
CA PRO A 126 -16.94 -7.72 7.32
C PRO A 126 -17.95 -7.38 8.42
N SER A 127 -17.64 -6.47 9.36
CA SER A 127 -18.57 -6.00 10.37
C SER A 127 -19.73 -5.17 9.81
N LEU A 128 -19.53 -4.54 8.65
CA LEU A 128 -20.49 -3.68 7.96
C LEU A 128 -21.16 -4.36 6.76
N SER A 129 -20.94 -5.67 6.59
CA SER A 129 -21.55 -6.45 5.52
C SER A 129 -23.06 -6.55 5.71
N VAL A 130 -23.84 -5.99 4.78
CA VAL A 130 -25.30 -6.12 4.79
C VAL A 130 -25.75 -7.57 4.56
N TYR A 131 -24.93 -8.39 3.91
CA TYR A 131 -25.21 -9.80 3.65
C TYR A 131 -25.10 -10.66 4.90
N ASP A 132 -24.31 -10.24 5.90
CA ASP A 132 -24.11 -10.94 7.16
C ASP A 132 -25.06 -10.46 8.27
N LYS A 133 -25.77 -9.35 8.06
CA LYS A 133 -26.68 -8.77 9.06
C LYS A 133 -27.72 -9.79 9.51
N GLY A 134 -27.75 -10.03 10.83
CA GLY A 134 -28.66 -11.00 11.44
C GLY A 134 -28.25 -12.48 11.29
N LYS A 135 -27.09 -12.77 10.73
CA LYS A 135 -26.53 -14.13 10.62
C LYS A 135 -25.46 -14.38 11.68
N ARG A 136 -25.21 -15.66 11.99
CA ARG A 136 -24.12 -16.08 12.90
C ARG A 136 -22.76 -15.58 12.44
N THR A 137 -22.55 -15.40 11.13
CA THR A 137 -21.31 -14.88 10.54
C THR A 137 -21.00 -13.43 10.94
N ALA A 138 -22.00 -12.68 11.47
CA ALA A 138 -21.79 -11.32 11.97
C ALA A 138 -21.32 -11.28 13.44
N GLU A 139 -21.39 -12.42 14.15
CA GLU A 139 -21.08 -12.46 15.57
C GLU A 139 -19.61 -12.10 15.84
N GLY A 140 -19.39 -11.23 16.83
CA GLY A 140 -18.06 -10.82 17.27
C GLY A 140 -17.34 -9.82 16.35
N LYS A 141 -17.85 -9.52 15.15
CA LYS A 141 -17.25 -8.54 14.24
C LYS A 141 -17.37 -7.11 14.78
N ARG A 142 -16.33 -6.30 14.61
CA ARG A 142 -16.25 -4.92 15.13
C ARG A 142 -15.61 -4.02 14.08
N VAL A 143 -16.19 -2.84 13.86
CA VAL A 143 -15.69 -1.82 12.92
C VAL A 143 -14.25 -1.40 13.28
N LYS A 144 -13.99 -1.22 14.59
CA LYS A 144 -12.65 -0.88 15.06
C LYS A 144 -11.61 -1.93 14.65
N ALA A 145 -11.92 -3.22 14.78
CA ALA A 145 -11.00 -4.28 14.38
C ALA A 145 -10.78 -4.32 12.86
N ASP A 146 -11.81 -4.01 12.06
CA ASP A 146 -11.70 -3.91 10.61
C ASP A 146 -10.78 -2.75 10.20
N ILE A 147 -10.90 -1.59 10.86
CA ILE A 147 -10.02 -0.42 10.64
C ILE A 147 -8.57 -0.76 11.02
N GLU A 148 -8.36 -1.33 12.21
CA GLU A 148 -7.02 -1.73 12.69
C GLU A 148 -6.36 -2.74 11.74
N ALA A 149 -7.11 -3.74 11.26
CA ALA A 149 -6.61 -4.71 10.29
C ALA A 149 -6.24 -4.06 8.95
N SER A 150 -7.06 -3.11 8.45
CA SER A 150 -6.77 -2.36 7.23
C SER A 150 -5.47 -1.57 7.36
N ILE A 151 -5.27 -0.87 8.48
CA ILE A 151 -4.03 -0.11 8.75
C ILE A 151 -2.83 -1.06 8.82
N GLU A 152 -2.97 -2.18 9.53
CA GLU A 152 -1.92 -3.19 9.64
C GLU A 152 -1.54 -3.76 8.27
N GLY A 153 -2.53 -4.15 7.46
CA GLY A 153 -2.29 -4.67 6.11
C GLY A 153 -1.57 -3.66 5.22
N MET A 154 -1.97 -2.37 5.28
CA MET A 154 -1.29 -1.31 4.54
C MET A 154 0.15 -1.11 5.01
N ASN A 155 0.39 -1.17 6.32
CA ASN A 155 1.74 -1.07 6.87
C ASN A 155 2.62 -2.26 6.45
N ILE A 156 2.08 -3.47 6.43
CA ILE A 156 2.79 -4.68 5.96
C ILE A 156 3.17 -4.53 4.48
N LEU A 157 2.24 -4.09 3.65
CA LEU A 157 2.48 -3.85 2.21
C LEU A 157 3.58 -2.83 1.97
N LEU A 158 3.58 -1.72 2.71
CA LEU A 158 4.50 -0.59 2.47
C LEU A 158 5.81 -0.69 3.24
N LYS A 159 5.91 -1.60 4.22
CA LYS A 159 7.12 -1.74 5.04
C LYS A 159 8.40 -1.93 4.21
N PRO A 160 8.49 -2.82 3.20
CA PRO A 160 9.69 -2.98 2.40
C PRO A 160 10.09 -1.69 1.66
N LEU A 161 9.11 -0.94 1.15
CA LEU A 161 9.35 0.34 0.50
C LEU A 161 9.92 1.39 1.49
N TYR A 162 9.35 1.49 2.67
CA TYR A 162 9.84 2.42 3.69
C TYR A 162 11.23 2.03 4.20
N ASP A 163 11.51 0.74 4.40
CA ASP A 163 12.82 0.24 4.79
C ASP A 163 13.88 0.59 3.71
N LEU A 164 13.56 0.42 2.43
CA LEU A 164 14.41 0.85 1.31
C LEU A 164 14.67 2.36 1.35
N GLN A 165 13.63 3.16 1.51
CA GLN A 165 13.74 4.62 1.54
C GLN A 165 14.59 5.11 2.72
N GLN A 166 14.44 4.50 3.90
CA GLN A 166 15.28 4.80 5.07
C GLN A 166 16.74 4.41 4.82
N SER A 167 17.00 3.27 4.18
CA SER A 167 18.34 2.84 3.82
C SER A 167 18.98 3.80 2.83
N GLN A 168 18.25 4.24 1.80
CA GLN A 168 18.72 5.21 0.81
C GLN A 168 19.02 6.57 1.46
N LEU A 169 18.15 7.04 2.35
CA LEU A 169 18.35 8.28 3.07
C LEU A 169 19.63 8.22 3.95
N ALA A 170 19.86 7.08 4.61
CA ALA A 170 21.05 6.87 5.44
C ALA A 170 22.35 6.76 4.63
N GLU A 171 22.30 6.17 3.43
CA GLU A 171 23.46 5.93 2.58
C GLU A 171 23.80 7.13 1.69
N PHE A 172 22.79 7.72 1.05
CA PHE A 172 22.95 8.76 0.01
C PHE A 172 22.57 10.15 0.48
N GLY A 173 21.92 10.29 1.64
CA GLY A 173 21.39 11.57 2.14
C GLY A 173 20.06 11.99 1.50
N GLU A 174 19.55 11.20 0.54
CA GLU A 174 18.27 11.42 -0.13
C GLU A 174 17.62 10.11 -0.55
N VAL A 175 16.29 10.12 -0.69
CA VAL A 175 15.54 8.97 -1.17
C VAL A 175 15.62 8.91 -2.69
N GLN A 176 16.12 7.80 -3.23
CA GLN A 176 16.30 7.60 -4.68
C GLN A 176 15.02 7.08 -5.35
N TYR A 177 14.28 6.18 -4.69
CA TYR A 177 13.04 5.60 -5.22
C TYR A 177 11.81 6.14 -4.51
N LYS A 178 11.02 6.93 -5.22
CA LYS A 178 9.80 7.58 -4.75
C LYS A 178 8.67 7.37 -5.77
N PRO A 179 7.99 6.22 -5.75
CA PRO A 179 6.88 5.98 -6.68
C PRO A 179 5.71 6.93 -6.38
N LYS A 180 4.97 7.30 -7.43
CA LYS A 180 3.65 7.87 -7.23
C LYS A 180 2.73 6.77 -6.70
N MET A 181 2.05 6.98 -5.57
CA MET A 181 1.10 6.04 -4.99
C MET A 181 -0.32 6.60 -5.07
N VAL A 182 -1.22 5.87 -5.70
CA VAL A 182 -2.63 6.25 -5.89
C VAL A 182 -3.53 5.13 -5.43
N ILE A 183 -4.54 5.45 -4.62
CA ILE A 183 -5.59 4.51 -4.23
C ILE A 183 -6.96 5.08 -4.60
N THR A 184 -7.78 4.28 -5.28
CA THR A 184 -9.20 4.59 -5.47
C THR A 184 -10.01 3.79 -4.46
N LEU A 185 -10.95 4.43 -3.75
CA LEU A 185 -11.75 3.71 -2.76
C LEU A 185 -12.72 2.74 -3.44
N GLY A 186 -12.88 1.57 -2.83
CA GLY A 186 -13.79 0.53 -3.30
C GLY A 186 -15.14 0.55 -2.60
N ASN A 187 -15.99 -0.40 -2.98
CA ASN A 187 -17.31 -0.51 -2.37
C ASN A 187 -17.28 -1.08 -0.95
N HIS A 188 -16.19 -1.72 -0.55
CA HIS A 188 -16.00 -2.18 0.82
C HIS A 188 -15.61 -1.02 1.73
N GLU A 189 -14.70 -0.13 1.33
CA GLU A 189 -14.46 1.12 2.05
C GLU A 189 -15.74 1.98 2.13
N GLN A 190 -16.55 2.00 1.06
CA GLN A 190 -17.83 2.72 1.03
C GLN A 190 -18.85 2.17 2.06
N ARG A 191 -18.69 0.92 2.56
CA ARG A 191 -19.52 0.40 3.66
C ARG A 191 -19.42 1.29 4.89
N LEU A 192 -18.23 1.86 5.17
CA LEU A 192 -18.02 2.75 6.30
C LEU A 192 -18.91 4.00 6.20
N MET A 193 -18.87 4.70 5.05
CA MET A 193 -19.67 5.91 4.86
C MET A 193 -21.17 5.60 4.79
N ARG A 194 -21.56 4.51 4.14
CA ARG A 194 -22.97 4.06 4.19
C ARG A 194 -23.46 3.75 5.59
N HIS A 195 -22.56 3.28 6.46
CA HIS A 195 -22.91 3.07 7.87
C HIS A 195 -23.07 4.39 8.60
N VAL A 196 -22.23 5.39 8.36
CA VAL A 196 -22.38 6.75 8.91
C VAL A 196 -23.66 7.40 8.39
N ASP A 197 -23.96 7.31 7.09
CA ASP A 197 -25.19 7.85 6.50
C ASP A 197 -26.47 7.24 7.12
N ALA A 198 -26.41 5.96 7.46
CA ALA A 198 -27.51 5.26 8.12
C ALA A 198 -27.59 5.53 9.64
N ASN A 199 -26.55 6.06 10.25
CA ASN A 199 -26.42 6.37 11.68
C ASN A 199 -25.77 7.76 11.84
N PRO A 200 -26.54 8.86 11.64
CA PRO A 200 -26.00 10.22 11.55
C PRO A 200 -25.22 10.69 12.78
N GLU A 201 -25.48 10.07 13.94
CA GLU A 201 -24.75 10.34 15.20
C GLU A 201 -23.27 9.94 15.13
N LEU A 202 -22.88 9.13 14.13
CA LEU A 202 -21.49 8.75 13.89
C LEU A 202 -20.75 9.76 13.01
N HIS A 203 -21.42 10.76 12.46
CA HIS A 203 -20.79 11.78 11.64
C HIS A 203 -19.77 12.58 12.47
N GLY A 204 -18.55 12.65 11.96
CA GLY A 204 -17.42 13.27 12.67
C GLY A 204 -16.63 12.32 13.60
N PHE A 205 -17.15 11.09 13.84
CA PHE A 205 -16.44 10.05 14.59
C PHE A 205 -15.85 8.95 13.70
N LEU A 206 -16.47 8.71 12.53
CA LEU A 206 -16.00 7.73 11.54
C LEU A 206 -15.92 8.37 10.15
N SER A 207 -14.80 8.14 9.47
CA SER A 207 -14.55 8.62 8.12
C SER A 207 -13.51 7.77 7.39
N TYR A 208 -13.28 8.03 6.10
CA TYR A 208 -12.17 7.40 5.37
C TYR A 208 -10.78 7.77 5.93
N ASP A 209 -10.65 8.90 6.63
CA ASP A 209 -9.37 9.30 7.24
C ASP A 209 -8.94 8.35 8.37
N ASP A 210 -9.88 7.59 8.97
CA ASP A 210 -9.54 6.54 9.94
C ASP A 210 -8.74 5.38 9.32
N LEU A 211 -8.80 5.19 8.00
CA LEU A 211 -8.02 4.18 7.28
C LEU A 211 -6.54 4.56 7.09
N LYS A 212 -6.18 5.81 7.36
CA LYS A 212 -4.79 6.32 7.32
C LYS A 212 -4.10 6.20 5.96
N TYR A 213 -4.85 6.11 4.85
CA TYR A 213 -4.26 5.99 3.52
C TYR A 213 -3.43 7.23 3.13
N LYS A 214 -3.93 8.43 3.43
CA LYS A 214 -3.20 9.69 3.17
C LYS A 214 -1.92 9.78 3.97
N GLU A 215 -1.97 9.41 5.25
CA GLU A 215 -0.81 9.38 6.13
C GLU A 215 0.23 8.35 5.70
N SER A 216 -0.22 7.28 5.04
CA SER A 216 0.65 6.27 4.41
C SER A 216 1.16 6.70 3.02
N GLY A 217 0.95 7.95 2.62
CA GLY A 217 1.50 8.52 1.38
C GLY A 217 0.69 8.28 0.12
N TRP A 218 -0.55 7.78 0.23
CA TRP A 218 -1.42 7.59 -0.92
C TRP A 218 -2.15 8.87 -1.31
N GLU A 219 -2.20 9.15 -2.61
CA GLU A 219 -3.17 10.06 -3.22
C GLU A 219 -4.50 9.31 -3.29
N VAL A 220 -5.49 9.74 -2.51
CA VAL A 220 -6.77 9.03 -2.34
C VAL A 220 -7.83 9.63 -3.25
N TYR A 221 -8.45 8.80 -4.06
CA TYR A 221 -9.61 9.13 -4.89
C TYR A 221 -10.86 8.53 -4.27
N ASP A 222 -11.90 9.33 -4.15
CA ASP A 222 -13.17 8.90 -3.59
C ASP A 222 -13.82 7.77 -4.39
N PHE A 223 -14.72 7.04 -3.74
CA PHE A 223 -15.43 5.95 -4.38
C PHE A 223 -16.11 6.38 -5.68
N LEU A 224 -15.87 5.65 -6.77
CA LEU A 224 -16.31 5.89 -8.15
C LEU A 224 -15.68 7.12 -8.83
N VAL A 225 -14.73 7.80 -8.21
CA VAL A 225 -13.96 8.85 -8.88
C VAL A 225 -12.74 8.22 -9.56
N PRO A 226 -12.66 8.24 -10.90
CA PRO A 226 -11.51 7.65 -11.61
C PRO A 226 -10.24 8.47 -11.43
N ALA A 227 -9.13 7.79 -11.14
CA ALA A 227 -7.79 8.37 -11.25
C ALA A 227 -7.30 8.19 -12.70
N VAL A 228 -7.21 9.26 -13.46
CA VAL A 228 -6.70 9.19 -14.84
C VAL A 228 -5.22 9.50 -14.86
N ILE A 229 -4.40 8.49 -15.17
CA ILE A 229 -2.95 8.60 -15.18
C ILE A 229 -2.42 8.16 -16.55
N ASN A 230 -1.69 9.04 -17.22
CA ASN A 230 -1.14 8.80 -18.58
C ASN A 230 -2.21 8.30 -19.58
N GLY A 231 -3.47 8.76 -19.44
CA GLY A 231 -4.59 8.42 -20.32
C GLY A 231 -5.27 7.08 -20.03
N VAL A 232 -4.92 6.41 -18.92
CA VAL A 232 -5.61 5.21 -18.42
C VAL A 232 -6.44 5.60 -17.20
N ALA A 233 -7.72 5.23 -17.18
CA ALA A 233 -8.60 5.43 -16.02
C ALA A 233 -8.51 4.24 -15.06
N TYR A 234 -8.17 4.52 -13.80
CA TYR A 234 -8.13 3.55 -12.73
C TYR A 234 -9.28 3.84 -11.76
N VAL A 235 -10.10 2.85 -11.47
CA VAL A 235 -11.25 3.00 -10.59
C VAL A 235 -11.66 1.62 -10.07
N HIS A 236 -12.31 1.57 -8.92
CA HIS A 236 -12.73 0.28 -8.37
C HIS A 236 -13.67 -0.45 -9.33
N TYR A 237 -14.67 0.24 -9.89
CA TYR A 237 -15.44 -0.24 -11.06
C TYR A 237 -15.97 0.92 -11.91
N MET A 238 -16.10 0.67 -13.19
CA MET A 238 -16.79 1.59 -14.11
C MET A 238 -18.30 1.51 -13.87
N ALA A 239 -18.92 2.64 -13.47
CA ALA A 239 -20.33 2.74 -13.22
C ALA A 239 -21.10 3.12 -14.49
N ASN A 240 -22.23 2.47 -14.69
CA ASN A 240 -23.18 2.90 -15.72
C ASN A 240 -23.81 4.24 -15.29
N PRO A 241 -23.66 5.32 -16.07
CA PRO A 241 -24.11 6.65 -15.68
C PRO A 241 -25.64 6.75 -15.49
N MET A 242 -26.41 5.83 -16.09
CA MET A 242 -27.88 5.80 -15.95
C MET A 242 -28.35 5.17 -14.63
N THR A 243 -27.55 4.25 -14.06
CA THR A 243 -27.97 3.46 -12.90
C THR A 243 -27.06 3.60 -11.69
N GLY A 244 -25.85 4.15 -11.85
CA GLY A 244 -24.80 4.19 -10.83
C GLY A 244 -24.23 2.81 -10.46
N LYS A 245 -24.70 1.73 -11.08
CA LYS A 245 -24.27 0.36 -10.81
C LYS A 245 -23.07 -0.03 -11.70
N PRO A 246 -22.25 -1.03 -11.29
CA PRO A 246 -21.19 -1.53 -12.15
C PRO A 246 -21.72 -1.97 -13.50
N TYR A 247 -20.97 -1.68 -14.58
CA TYR A 247 -21.27 -2.27 -15.88
C TYR A 247 -21.20 -3.79 -15.80
N GLY A 248 -22.24 -4.45 -16.29
CA GLY A 248 -22.30 -5.91 -16.44
C GLY A 248 -21.46 -6.41 -17.61
N GLY A 249 -21.33 -7.73 -17.70
CA GLY A 249 -20.66 -8.42 -18.81
C GLY A 249 -19.14 -8.41 -18.73
N THR A 250 -18.50 -8.63 -19.88
CA THR A 250 -17.04 -8.78 -20.03
C THR A 250 -16.32 -7.43 -20.12
N ALA A 251 -14.98 -7.46 -19.98
CA ALA A 251 -14.11 -6.30 -20.18
C ALA A 251 -14.37 -5.63 -21.55
N LEU A 252 -14.60 -6.43 -22.59
CA LEU A 252 -14.93 -5.89 -23.92
C LEU A 252 -16.26 -5.14 -23.94
N ASN A 253 -17.27 -5.64 -23.22
CA ASN A 253 -18.56 -4.95 -23.11
C ASN A 253 -18.41 -3.60 -22.40
N VAL A 254 -17.66 -3.58 -21.29
CA VAL A 254 -17.38 -2.34 -20.56
C VAL A 254 -16.58 -1.36 -21.45
N LEU A 255 -15.55 -1.83 -22.15
CA LEU A 255 -14.72 -1.02 -23.04
C LEU A 255 -15.52 -0.33 -24.16
N LYS A 256 -16.49 -1.05 -24.73
CA LYS A 256 -17.38 -0.49 -25.76
C LYS A 256 -18.26 0.66 -25.23
N ASN A 257 -18.68 0.57 -23.96
CA ASN A 257 -19.55 1.57 -23.34
C ASN A 257 -18.75 2.76 -22.79
N VAL A 258 -17.56 2.53 -22.23
CA VAL A 258 -16.70 3.57 -21.66
C VAL A 258 -15.96 4.35 -22.75
N GLY A 259 -15.45 3.66 -23.78
CA GLY A 259 -14.81 4.30 -24.93
C GLY A 259 -13.37 4.76 -24.72
N GLU A 260 -12.77 4.45 -23.56
CA GLU A 260 -11.38 4.77 -23.23
C GLU A 260 -10.70 3.61 -22.47
N SER A 261 -9.36 3.64 -22.37
CA SER A 261 -8.62 2.61 -21.65
C SER A 261 -8.85 2.72 -20.15
N PHE A 262 -9.13 1.59 -19.51
CA PHE A 262 -9.35 1.53 -18.07
C PHE A 262 -8.84 0.25 -17.43
N CYS A 263 -8.65 0.34 -16.12
CA CYS A 263 -8.38 -0.77 -15.23
C CYS A 263 -9.32 -0.71 -14.03
N MET A 264 -9.94 -1.84 -13.68
CA MET A 264 -10.88 -1.94 -12.57
C MET A 264 -10.76 -3.28 -11.84
N GLY A 265 -11.23 -3.35 -10.58
CA GLY A 265 -11.35 -4.54 -9.73
C GLY A 265 -12.78 -5.05 -9.62
N HIS A 266 -13.27 -5.19 -8.39
CA HIS A 266 -14.65 -5.49 -8.00
C HIS A 266 -15.17 -6.87 -8.42
N LYS A 267 -15.03 -7.26 -9.69
CA LYS A 267 -15.52 -8.56 -10.19
C LYS A 267 -14.65 -9.73 -9.76
N GLN A 268 -13.44 -9.46 -9.30
CA GLN A 268 -12.48 -10.44 -8.78
C GLN A 268 -12.21 -11.60 -9.76
N CYS A 269 -12.30 -11.33 -11.06
CA CYS A 269 -11.90 -12.23 -12.13
C CYS A 269 -10.92 -11.51 -13.04
N LEU A 270 -9.97 -12.22 -13.63
CA LEU A 270 -9.13 -11.64 -14.66
C LEU A 270 -9.88 -11.67 -15.99
N ASP A 271 -10.17 -10.51 -16.56
CA ASP A 271 -10.77 -10.38 -17.88
C ASP A 271 -10.14 -9.21 -18.62
N VAL A 272 -9.68 -9.45 -19.83
CA VAL A 272 -8.88 -8.50 -20.61
C VAL A 272 -9.47 -8.33 -22.00
N ALA A 273 -9.59 -7.10 -22.43
CA ALA A 273 -10.01 -6.79 -23.80
C ALA A 273 -9.18 -5.66 -24.39
N THR A 274 -9.06 -5.69 -25.70
CA THR A 274 -8.42 -4.63 -26.46
C THR A 274 -9.32 -4.17 -27.60
N ARG A 275 -9.17 -2.91 -27.98
CA ARG A 275 -9.84 -2.33 -29.14
C ARG A 275 -8.87 -1.44 -29.89
N PHE A 276 -8.68 -1.72 -31.17
CA PHE A 276 -7.93 -0.87 -32.05
C PHE A 276 -8.82 0.23 -32.63
N LEU A 277 -8.33 1.48 -32.62
CA LEU A 277 -8.97 2.65 -33.19
C LEU A 277 -8.32 2.98 -34.53
N PRO A 278 -8.90 2.60 -35.67
CA PRO A 278 -8.22 2.67 -36.97
C PRO A 278 -7.94 4.11 -37.41
N ALA A 279 -8.77 5.08 -37.03
CA ALA A 279 -8.58 6.48 -37.41
C ALA A 279 -7.38 7.15 -36.71
N SER A 280 -7.09 6.77 -35.47
CA SER A 280 -5.99 7.36 -34.68
C SER A 280 -4.78 6.44 -34.54
N GLY A 281 -4.89 5.16 -34.95
CA GLY A 281 -3.86 4.15 -34.74
C GLY A 281 -3.66 3.78 -33.28
N LYS A 282 -4.56 4.17 -32.37
CA LYS A 282 -4.43 3.92 -30.93
C LYS A 282 -5.02 2.57 -30.54
N GLN A 283 -4.38 1.92 -29.59
CA GLN A 283 -4.86 0.72 -28.92
C GLN A 283 -5.51 1.11 -27.59
N GLN A 284 -6.77 0.75 -27.39
CA GLN A 284 -7.45 0.85 -26.11
C GLN A 284 -7.36 -0.49 -25.36
N TRP A 285 -7.29 -0.41 -24.04
CA TRP A 285 -7.21 -1.55 -23.15
C TRP A 285 -8.30 -1.49 -22.07
N ALA A 286 -8.88 -2.63 -21.76
CA ALA A 286 -9.74 -2.83 -20.61
C ALA A 286 -9.21 -4.00 -19.79
N ILE A 287 -8.93 -3.77 -18.52
CA ILE A 287 -8.49 -4.81 -17.59
C ILE A 287 -9.43 -4.83 -16.38
N ILE A 288 -10.04 -5.98 -16.15
CA ILE A 288 -10.67 -6.36 -14.88
C ILE A 288 -9.63 -7.25 -14.19
N ALA A 289 -9.09 -6.83 -13.05
CA ALA A 289 -7.76 -7.24 -12.61
C ALA A 289 -7.72 -8.45 -11.66
N GLY A 290 -8.82 -9.16 -11.46
CA GLY A 290 -8.84 -10.25 -10.48
C GLY A 290 -8.85 -9.75 -9.04
N ALA A 291 -8.08 -10.42 -8.16
CA ALA A 291 -7.93 -10.07 -6.76
C ALA A 291 -6.50 -10.38 -6.28
N TYR A 292 -6.10 -9.81 -5.14
CA TYR A 292 -4.81 -10.10 -4.51
C TYR A 292 -4.98 -10.34 -3.00
N TYR A 293 -5.62 -11.46 -2.65
CA TYR A 293 -5.74 -11.96 -1.28
C TYR A 293 -5.64 -13.50 -1.26
N ALA A 294 -5.12 -14.07 -0.17
CA ALA A 294 -4.84 -15.50 -0.06
C ALA A 294 -6.01 -16.33 0.51
N HIS A 295 -6.89 -15.71 1.31
CA HIS A 295 -7.99 -16.40 1.97
C HIS A 295 -9.17 -16.67 1.02
N ASP A 296 -10.03 -17.60 1.39
CA ASP A 296 -11.28 -17.87 0.70
C ASP A 296 -12.44 -17.09 1.32
N GLU A 297 -13.36 -16.65 0.46
CA GLU A 297 -14.58 -15.97 0.85
C GLU A 297 -15.74 -16.98 0.96
N ALA A 298 -16.31 -17.11 2.18
CA ALA A 298 -17.36 -18.08 2.45
C ALA A 298 -18.60 -17.88 1.58
N TYR A 299 -18.93 -16.63 1.23
CA TYR A 299 -20.09 -16.32 0.40
C TYR A 299 -19.95 -16.72 -1.06
N LYS A 300 -18.73 -16.92 -1.56
CA LYS A 300 -18.46 -17.32 -2.96
C LYS A 300 -18.61 -18.81 -3.19
N GLY A 301 -18.46 -19.60 -2.13
CA GLY A 301 -18.36 -21.06 -2.25
C GLY A 301 -17.09 -21.52 -3.00
N PRO A 302 -16.88 -22.84 -3.12
CA PRO A 302 -15.63 -23.38 -3.67
C PRO A 302 -15.30 -22.88 -5.08
N GLN A 303 -16.27 -22.89 -5.99
CA GLN A 303 -16.06 -22.48 -7.39
C GLN A 303 -15.75 -20.98 -7.52
N GLY A 304 -16.40 -20.15 -6.72
CA GLY A 304 -16.17 -18.71 -6.73
C GLY A 304 -14.79 -18.29 -6.18
N ASN A 305 -14.16 -19.15 -5.38
CA ASN A 305 -12.82 -18.94 -4.86
C ASN A 305 -11.69 -19.39 -5.80
N HIS A 306 -12.01 -20.07 -6.91
CA HIS A 306 -11.04 -20.46 -7.94
C HIS A 306 -10.75 -19.33 -8.96
N HIS A 307 -10.89 -18.07 -8.54
CA HIS A 307 -10.56 -16.94 -9.41
C HIS A 307 -9.05 -16.68 -9.47
N TRP A 308 -8.61 -15.99 -10.52
CA TRP A 308 -7.22 -15.59 -10.67
C TRP A 308 -6.83 -14.57 -9.58
N ARG A 309 -5.67 -14.81 -8.96
CA ARG A 309 -5.08 -13.96 -7.93
C ARG A 309 -3.72 -13.46 -8.40
N GLY A 310 -3.49 -12.16 -8.38
CA GLY A 310 -2.24 -11.58 -8.84
C GLY A 310 -2.32 -10.08 -8.98
N VAL A 311 -1.29 -9.49 -9.56
CA VAL A 311 -1.17 -8.06 -9.86
C VAL A 311 -0.91 -7.85 -11.35
N VAL A 312 -1.15 -6.63 -11.83
CA VAL A 312 -0.88 -6.29 -13.23
C VAL A 312 0.19 -5.22 -13.31
N VAL A 313 1.28 -5.53 -14.00
CA VAL A 313 2.30 -4.55 -14.36
C VAL A 313 2.00 -4.04 -15.75
N GLN A 314 2.00 -2.73 -15.92
CA GLN A 314 1.76 -2.07 -17.19
C GLN A 314 3.02 -1.34 -17.59
N HIS A 315 3.67 -1.78 -18.67
CA HIS A 315 4.87 -1.16 -19.19
C HIS A 315 4.54 -0.11 -20.25
N ARG A 316 5.39 0.92 -20.36
CA ARG A 316 5.31 1.95 -21.38
C ARG A 316 3.95 2.66 -21.43
N VAL A 317 3.35 2.93 -20.27
CA VAL A 317 2.04 3.57 -20.17
C VAL A 317 2.11 4.98 -20.75
N LYS A 318 1.41 5.21 -21.86
CA LYS A 318 1.38 6.49 -22.56
C LYS A 318 0.08 6.66 -23.34
N GLU A 319 -0.57 7.79 -23.18
CA GLU A 319 -1.78 8.18 -23.95
C GLU A 319 -2.87 7.09 -23.99
N GLY A 320 -3.05 6.37 -22.84
CA GLY A 320 -4.05 5.32 -22.74
C GLY A 320 -3.63 3.96 -23.31
N SER A 321 -2.42 3.82 -23.82
CA SER A 321 -1.87 2.55 -24.29
C SER A 321 -0.76 2.05 -23.35
N PHE A 322 -0.59 0.72 -23.25
CA PHE A 322 0.43 0.08 -22.43
C PHE A 322 0.63 -1.39 -22.84
N GLU A 323 1.66 -2.02 -22.30
CA GLU A 323 1.95 -3.44 -22.48
C GLU A 323 1.71 -4.16 -21.13
N PRO A 324 0.61 -4.93 -20.97
CA PRO A 324 0.31 -5.56 -19.68
C PRO A 324 1.13 -6.83 -19.46
N MET A 325 1.59 -7.03 -18.22
CA MET A 325 2.16 -8.27 -17.71
C MET A 325 1.35 -8.71 -16.49
N PHE A 326 0.80 -9.91 -16.53
CA PHE A 326 0.03 -10.50 -15.44
C PHE A 326 0.96 -11.32 -14.56
N VAL A 327 1.03 -10.99 -13.28
CA VAL A 327 1.92 -11.64 -12.31
C VAL A 327 1.05 -12.32 -11.26
N SER A 328 1.03 -13.66 -11.28
CA SER A 328 0.20 -14.43 -10.34
C SER A 328 0.72 -14.32 -8.90
N MET A 329 -0.18 -14.41 -7.94
CA MET A 329 0.18 -14.47 -6.52
C MET A 329 1.04 -15.70 -6.22
N GLU A 330 0.76 -16.84 -6.85
CA GLU A 330 1.54 -18.07 -6.71
C GLU A 330 3.01 -17.82 -7.05
N TYR A 331 3.29 -17.24 -8.22
CA TYR A 331 4.65 -16.87 -8.61
C TYR A 331 5.30 -15.93 -7.61
N LEU A 332 4.55 -14.93 -7.09
CA LEU A 332 5.10 -13.98 -6.11
C LEU A 332 5.44 -14.68 -4.79
N LEU A 333 4.58 -15.56 -4.31
CA LEU A 333 4.82 -16.34 -3.09
C LEU A 333 6.04 -17.26 -3.25
N GLU A 334 6.18 -17.95 -4.38
CA GLU A 334 7.35 -18.81 -4.67
C GLU A 334 8.66 -18.01 -4.72
N ARG A 335 8.61 -16.78 -5.18
CA ARG A 335 9.81 -15.96 -5.44
C ARG A 335 10.25 -15.13 -4.25
N TYR A 336 9.31 -14.65 -3.40
CA TYR A 336 9.57 -13.61 -2.40
C TYR A 336 9.13 -14.01 -0.97
N ALA A 337 8.47 -15.17 -0.76
CA ALA A 337 8.10 -15.66 0.58
C ALA A 337 9.25 -16.35 1.31
#